data_76e18784f5477f925b9f51958ea8f763
#
_entry.id   76e18784f5477f925b9f51958ea8f763
#
_cell.length_a   1.000
_cell.length_b   1.000
_cell.length_c   1.000
_cell.angle_alpha   90.00
_cell.angle_beta   90.00
_cell.angle_gamma   90.00
#
_symmetry.space_group_name_H-M   'P 1'
#
loop_
_entity.id
_entity.type
_entity.pdbx_description
1 polymer ?
#
loop_
_entity_poly.entity_id
_entity_poly.type
_entity_poly.pdbx_seq_one_letter_code
_entity_poly.pdbx_strand_id
1 'polypeptide(L)'
;DREEDSDDENTIEMEAKDLLDGMILQKSNFPVIEDGLHFPDGKTEAHTLGCESGMHNIRLEKENAHLENIFVPVNHCLEDKLAWFYAFLEPYIADEVIERDTIIYLPSRSFTFTQDMKLMLQTCGVNVVIRKVKKHDNGVKRILYQLAIHICQIRQLLCLDKQFAIPNIDCNYKLSRAEKTYTPEVCVQNVVKIENKTEDTYCFTEPKAHAGIFNGMRTGQCTEIIEYSDENETAVCNLASIALPSFIQVDEKTNTKTFDYELLHEIAKVVTSNLNRIIDVNYYPTEKTRVSNMRHRPIGIGIQGLADVFLQMGWSFSCEEAKTLNKYVFETIYHASLERSCELAQEEGKYETFDGSPASKGILQFDMWDVVPDSGRYDWDHMKTQIKTHGLRNSLLLAPMPTASTSQILGYNECMEPITSNIYSRRTLAGEFILVNKYLMNEMLEKGMWNETLKNHMVANNGSIQTIDYIPQEIRDKYKTVWEIPMRDLIDMAADRGAYICQSQSLNLWLEDPNYGTMTSMHFYSWSKGLKTGIYYLRRRPRHQAQQFTIEPEKRQGLQQSAANEEICEMCSA
;
A
#
# COMPACT_ATOMS: atom_id res chain seq x y z
N ASP A 1 -20.00 -0.76 -17.37
CA ASP A 1 -21.14 -0.48 -16.50
C ASP A 1 -20.55 -0.15 -15.12
N ARG A 2 -20.67 1.11 -14.76
CA ARG A 2 -20.26 1.63 -13.46
C ARG A 2 -21.33 1.21 -12.46
N GLU A 3 -21.01 0.33 -11.55
CA GLU A 3 -21.64 0.40 -10.24
C GLU A 3 -20.88 1.47 -9.47
N GLU A 4 -21.50 2.62 -9.29
CA GLU A 4 -21.12 3.59 -8.27
C GLU A 4 -21.20 2.85 -6.93
N ASP A 5 -20.05 2.70 -6.26
CA ASP A 5 -20.03 2.47 -4.84
C ASP A 5 -20.78 3.66 -4.21
N SER A 6 -22.04 3.46 -3.91
CA SER A 6 -22.76 4.36 -3.01
C SER A 6 -22.07 4.19 -1.66
N ASP A 7 -21.21 5.13 -1.31
CA ASP A 7 -20.81 5.32 0.08
C ASP A 7 -22.11 5.43 0.88
N ASP A 8 -22.38 4.39 1.66
CA ASP A 8 -23.55 4.36 2.52
C ASP A 8 -23.32 5.46 3.56
N GLU A 9 -24.07 6.57 3.44
CA GLU A 9 -23.92 7.78 4.27
C GLU A 9 -24.03 7.50 5.79
N ASN A 10 -24.28 6.25 6.17
CA ASN A 10 -24.46 5.77 7.53
C ASN A 10 -23.28 4.93 8.07
N THR A 11 -22.17 4.76 7.34
CA THR A 11 -21.01 4.02 7.85
C THR A 11 -20.00 4.96 8.51
N ILE A 12 -19.53 4.59 9.70
CA ILE A 12 -18.54 5.33 10.48
C ILE A 12 -17.30 4.47 10.62
N GLU A 13 -16.12 5.02 10.31
CA GLU A 13 -14.86 4.37 10.65
C GLU A 13 -14.63 4.40 12.16
N MET A 14 -14.23 3.26 12.72
CA MET A 14 -14.04 3.09 14.16
C MET A 14 -12.79 2.25 14.44
N GLU A 15 -12.08 2.59 15.50
CA GLU A 15 -10.94 1.79 15.95
C GLU A 15 -11.40 0.46 16.57
N ALA A 16 -10.60 -0.60 16.35
CA ALA A 16 -10.92 -1.94 16.89
C ALA A 16 -11.10 -1.97 18.41
N LYS A 17 -10.39 -1.08 19.13
CA LYS A 17 -10.51 -0.97 20.59
C LYS A 17 -11.85 -0.42 21.08
N ASP A 18 -12.57 0.29 20.23
CA ASP A 18 -13.85 0.95 20.56
C ASP A 18 -15.07 0.11 20.17
N LEU A 19 -14.83 -1.11 19.66
CA LEU A 19 -15.90 -2.04 19.34
C LEU A 19 -16.63 -2.51 20.60
N LEU A 20 -17.97 -2.40 20.56
CA LEU A 20 -18.84 -2.84 21.63
C LEU A 20 -19.75 -3.98 21.14
N ASP A 21 -20.22 -4.81 22.07
CA ASP A 21 -21.18 -5.85 21.77
C ASP A 21 -22.49 -5.25 21.20
N GLY A 22 -22.97 -5.84 20.11
CA GLY A 22 -24.16 -5.39 19.43
C GLY A 22 -23.95 -4.44 18.24
N MET A 23 -22.74 -3.94 18.03
CA MET A 23 -22.43 -3.15 16.83
C MET A 23 -22.48 -4.01 15.57
N ILE A 24 -22.96 -3.41 14.47
CA ILE A 24 -22.97 -4.04 13.14
C ILE A 24 -21.78 -3.50 12.35
N LEU A 25 -20.93 -4.40 11.88
CA LEU A 25 -19.77 -4.06 11.06
C LEU A 25 -20.09 -4.25 9.58
N GLN A 26 -19.66 -3.28 8.77
CA GLN A 26 -19.71 -3.41 7.32
C GLN A 26 -18.73 -4.50 6.88
N LYS A 27 -19.23 -5.51 6.18
CA LYS A 27 -18.44 -6.60 5.64
C LYS A 27 -18.25 -6.41 4.14
N SER A 28 -17.01 -6.38 3.70
CA SER A 28 -16.68 -6.32 2.28
C SER A 28 -16.71 -7.72 1.65
N ASN A 29 -17.12 -7.78 0.38
CA ASN A 29 -16.98 -9.00 -0.40
C ASN A 29 -15.51 -9.30 -0.65
N PHE A 30 -15.13 -10.58 -0.52
CA PHE A 30 -13.78 -11.01 -0.83
C PHE A 30 -13.57 -11.08 -2.34
N PRO A 31 -12.43 -10.61 -2.87
CA PRO A 31 -12.07 -10.83 -4.26
C PRO A 31 -11.79 -12.32 -4.50
N VAL A 32 -12.08 -12.78 -5.72
CA VAL A 32 -11.66 -14.12 -6.16
C VAL A 32 -10.19 -14.03 -6.56
N ILE A 33 -9.35 -14.87 -5.95
CA ILE A 33 -7.92 -14.98 -6.28
C ILE A 33 -7.75 -16.19 -7.20
N GLU A 34 -7.53 -15.93 -8.49
CA GLU A 34 -7.41 -16.96 -9.52
C GLU A 34 -6.01 -17.59 -9.55
N ASP A 35 -4.98 -16.79 -9.34
CA ASP A 35 -3.57 -17.23 -9.38
C ASP A 35 -3.13 -17.90 -8.07
N GLY A 36 -2.17 -18.81 -8.14
CA GLY A 36 -1.60 -19.48 -6.98
C GLY A 36 -0.69 -20.66 -7.36
N LEU A 37 -0.32 -21.46 -6.37
CA LEU A 37 0.42 -22.70 -6.59
C LEU A 37 -0.47 -23.71 -7.34
N HIS A 38 0.15 -24.58 -8.13
CA HIS A 38 -0.53 -25.70 -8.76
C HIS A 38 -0.08 -27.02 -8.11
N PHE A 39 -1.01 -27.98 -8.01
CA PHE A 39 -0.61 -29.35 -7.73
C PHE A 39 0.13 -29.93 -8.93
N PRO A 40 1.13 -30.82 -8.73
CA PRO A 40 1.87 -31.43 -9.82
C PRO A 40 0.98 -32.11 -10.87
N ASP A 41 -0.05 -32.85 -10.42
CA ASP A 41 -1.05 -33.50 -11.28
C ASP A 41 -2.35 -32.66 -11.40
N GLY A 42 -2.29 -31.37 -11.04
CA GLY A 42 -3.40 -30.41 -11.18
C GLY A 42 -4.67 -30.83 -10.45
N LYS A 43 -5.83 -30.62 -11.11
CA LYS A 43 -7.15 -30.90 -10.53
C LYS A 43 -7.36 -32.34 -10.04
N THR A 44 -6.69 -33.33 -10.65
CA THR A 44 -6.83 -34.74 -10.27
C THR A 44 -6.23 -35.01 -8.88
N GLU A 45 -5.04 -34.48 -8.62
CA GLU A 45 -4.41 -34.57 -7.32
C GLU A 45 -5.20 -33.76 -6.27
N ALA A 46 -5.62 -32.55 -6.62
CA ALA A 46 -6.44 -31.71 -5.76
C ALA A 46 -7.73 -32.44 -5.33
N HIS A 47 -8.43 -33.07 -6.26
CA HIS A 47 -9.65 -33.85 -5.97
C HIS A 47 -9.36 -35.03 -5.03
N THR A 48 -8.32 -35.82 -5.28
CA THR A 48 -7.95 -36.96 -4.44
C THR A 48 -7.65 -36.51 -3.02
N LEU A 49 -6.84 -35.49 -2.83
CA LEU A 49 -6.52 -34.94 -1.50
C LEU A 49 -7.74 -34.33 -0.81
N GLY A 50 -8.68 -33.75 -1.57
CA GLY A 50 -9.95 -33.24 -1.04
C GLY A 50 -10.81 -34.36 -0.45
N CYS A 51 -11.03 -35.46 -1.18
CA CYS A 51 -11.73 -36.64 -0.70
C CYS A 51 -11.11 -37.23 0.56
N GLU A 52 -9.80 -37.42 0.58
CA GLU A 52 -9.07 -37.94 1.72
C GLU A 52 -9.22 -37.02 2.95
N SER A 53 -9.09 -35.70 2.76
CA SER A 53 -9.27 -34.71 3.81
C SER A 53 -10.69 -34.68 4.38
N GLY A 54 -11.70 -34.79 3.52
CA GLY A 54 -13.10 -34.87 3.92
C GLY A 54 -13.39 -36.12 4.79
N MET A 55 -12.98 -37.29 4.32
CA MET A 55 -13.11 -38.55 5.05
C MET A 55 -12.35 -38.55 6.38
N HIS A 56 -11.14 -37.96 6.38
CA HIS A 56 -10.34 -37.85 7.60
C HIS A 56 -11.00 -36.93 8.64
N ASN A 57 -11.53 -35.80 8.23
CA ASN A 57 -12.20 -34.88 9.15
C ASN A 57 -13.47 -35.51 9.75
N ILE A 58 -14.24 -36.30 8.99
CA ILE A 58 -15.40 -37.05 9.51
C ILE A 58 -14.97 -38.09 10.54
N ARG A 59 -13.86 -38.82 10.30
CA ARG A 59 -13.31 -39.77 11.28
C ARG A 59 -12.89 -39.07 12.56
N LEU A 60 -12.18 -37.94 12.47
CA LEU A 60 -11.78 -37.13 13.64
C LEU A 60 -12.99 -36.66 14.47
N GLU A 61 -14.13 -36.38 13.85
CA GLU A 61 -15.35 -36.04 14.58
C GLU A 61 -15.92 -37.23 15.39
N LYS A 62 -15.90 -38.43 14.81
CA LYS A 62 -16.49 -39.64 15.38
C LYS A 62 -15.60 -40.40 16.34
N GLU A 63 -14.31 -40.41 16.11
CA GLU A 63 -13.31 -41.21 16.84
C GLU A 63 -12.41 -40.33 17.72
N ASN A 64 -11.81 -40.90 18.77
CA ASN A 64 -10.79 -40.24 19.61
C ASN A 64 -9.40 -40.28 18.97
N ALA A 65 -9.30 -40.07 17.66
CA ALA A 65 -8.04 -40.06 16.94
C ALA A 65 -7.20 -38.80 17.27
N HIS A 66 -5.86 -38.93 17.16
CA HIS A 66 -4.97 -37.79 17.30
C HIS A 66 -5.28 -36.74 16.20
N LEU A 67 -5.27 -35.46 16.58
CA LEU A 67 -5.41 -34.33 15.66
C LEU A 67 -4.16 -34.26 14.78
N GLU A 68 -4.19 -34.89 13.61
CA GLU A 68 -3.21 -34.65 12.56
C GLU A 68 -3.59 -33.39 11.79
N ASN A 69 -2.61 -32.68 11.28
CA ASN A 69 -2.83 -31.50 10.44
C ASN A 69 -3.44 -31.95 9.11
N ILE A 70 -4.73 -31.64 8.91
CA ILE A 70 -5.40 -31.85 7.63
C ILE A 70 -4.96 -30.71 6.71
N PHE A 71 -4.45 -31.05 5.53
CA PHE A 71 -4.00 -30.07 4.54
C PHE A 71 -5.20 -29.31 3.92
N VAL A 72 -5.05 -28.00 3.75
CA VAL A 72 -5.98 -27.14 3.02
C VAL A 72 -5.21 -26.30 2.00
N PRO A 73 -5.58 -26.28 0.70
CA PRO A 73 -4.81 -25.62 -0.34
C PRO A 73 -5.06 -24.09 -0.40
N VAL A 74 -4.77 -23.37 0.68
CA VAL A 74 -5.04 -21.93 0.82
C VAL A 74 -4.34 -21.11 -0.27
N ASN A 75 -3.10 -21.47 -0.61
CA ASN A 75 -2.25 -20.71 -1.55
C ASN A 75 -2.23 -21.29 -2.98
N HIS A 76 -3.12 -22.23 -3.30
CA HIS A 76 -3.22 -22.81 -4.63
C HIS A 76 -4.07 -21.95 -5.57
N CYS A 77 -4.00 -22.20 -6.87
CA CYS A 77 -4.83 -21.51 -7.86
C CYS A 77 -6.32 -21.82 -7.63
N LEU A 78 -7.20 -21.01 -8.20
CA LEU A 78 -8.64 -21.14 -8.02
C LEU A 78 -9.15 -22.52 -8.43
N GLU A 79 -8.70 -23.05 -9.56
CA GLU A 79 -9.14 -24.34 -10.09
C GLU A 79 -8.83 -25.49 -9.13
N ASP A 80 -7.64 -25.52 -8.58
CA ASP A 80 -7.20 -26.55 -7.62
C ASP A 80 -7.93 -26.45 -6.28
N LYS A 81 -8.17 -25.21 -5.79
CA LYS A 81 -8.98 -24.97 -4.60
C LYS A 81 -10.41 -25.48 -4.77
N LEU A 82 -11.03 -25.20 -5.91
CA LEU A 82 -12.39 -25.64 -6.20
C LEU A 82 -12.48 -27.15 -6.33
N ALA A 83 -11.56 -27.79 -7.06
CA ALA A 83 -11.50 -29.24 -7.20
C ALA A 83 -11.35 -29.93 -5.83
N TRP A 84 -10.44 -29.43 -5.01
CA TRP A 84 -10.23 -29.93 -3.65
C TRP A 84 -11.47 -29.75 -2.77
N PHE A 85 -12.09 -28.57 -2.80
CA PHE A 85 -13.21 -28.27 -1.94
C PHE A 85 -14.47 -29.08 -2.31
N TYR A 86 -14.74 -29.28 -3.59
CA TYR A 86 -15.88 -30.11 -4.02
C TYR A 86 -15.71 -31.56 -3.57
N ALA A 87 -14.52 -32.12 -3.75
CA ALA A 87 -14.21 -33.46 -3.29
C ALA A 87 -14.28 -33.59 -1.76
N PHE A 88 -13.84 -32.54 -1.04
CA PHE A 88 -13.99 -32.45 0.42
C PHE A 88 -15.47 -32.46 0.87
N LEU A 89 -16.36 -31.81 0.12
CA LEU A 89 -17.79 -31.74 0.46
C LEU A 89 -18.56 -33.03 0.18
N GLU A 90 -18.14 -33.84 -0.79
CA GLU A 90 -18.87 -35.06 -1.19
C GLU A 90 -19.33 -35.94 -0.01
N PRO A 91 -18.48 -36.29 0.96
CA PRO A 91 -18.91 -37.12 2.09
C PRO A 91 -19.94 -36.48 3.02
N TYR A 92 -20.11 -35.16 2.99
CA TYR A 92 -21.02 -34.42 3.85
C TYR A 92 -22.41 -34.23 3.24
N ILE A 93 -22.51 -34.32 1.91
CA ILE A 93 -23.75 -34.00 1.17
C ILE A 93 -24.33 -35.19 0.39
N ALA A 94 -23.68 -36.36 0.45
CA ALA A 94 -24.00 -37.50 -0.38
C ALA A 94 -25.45 -38.01 -0.24
N ASP A 95 -26.08 -37.82 0.92
CA ASP A 95 -27.38 -38.40 1.26
C ASP A 95 -28.48 -37.34 1.56
N GLU A 96 -28.21 -36.05 1.45
CA GLU A 96 -29.17 -35.01 1.82
C GLU A 96 -29.77 -34.27 0.62
N VAL A 97 -31.10 -34.04 0.65
CA VAL A 97 -31.79 -33.11 -0.27
C VAL A 97 -31.53 -31.69 0.21
N ILE A 98 -30.81 -30.91 -0.56
CA ILE A 98 -30.44 -29.55 -0.18
C ILE A 98 -31.53 -28.57 -0.58
N GLU A 99 -32.24 -28.05 0.40
CA GLU A 99 -33.28 -27.02 0.21
C GLU A 99 -32.66 -25.65 -0.08
N ARG A 100 -33.51 -24.71 -0.56
CA ARG A 100 -33.09 -23.40 -1.09
C ARG A 100 -32.35 -22.49 -0.10
N ASP A 101 -32.71 -22.57 1.19
CA ASP A 101 -32.17 -21.73 2.27
C ASP A 101 -31.30 -22.52 3.27
N THR A 102 -30.78 -23.67 2.86
CA THR A 102 -29.98 -24.55 3.72
C THR A 102 -28.63 -23.92 4.05
N ILE A 103 -28.24 -24.05 5.31
CA ILE A 103 -26.88 -23.79 5.76
C ILE A 103 -26.17 -25.14 5.96
N ILE A 104 -25.07 -25.34 5.24
CA ILE A 104 -24.25 -26.54 5.41
C ILE A 104 -23.26 -26.26 6.55
N TYR A 105 -23.23 -27.19 7.51
CA TYR A 105 -22.32 -27.11 8.65
C TYR A 105 -21.26 -28.18 8.49
N LEU A 106 -19.98 -27.73 8.38
CA LEU A 106 -18.81 -28.58 8.35
C LEU A 106 -18.16 -28.59 9.73
N PRO A 107 -18.42 -29.60 10.57
CA PRO A 107 -17.85 -29.67 11.91
C PRO A 107 -16.41 -30.18 11.86
N SER A 108 -15.57 -29.64 12.74
CA SER A 108 -14.21 -30.13 12.96
C SER A 108 -13.79 -29.93 14.42
N ARG A 109 -12.89 -30.78 14.89
CA ARG A 109 -12.20 -30.62 16.18
C ARG A 109 -11.01 -29.70 16.10
N SER A 110 -10.45 -29.51 14.90
CA SER A 110 -9.30 -28.64 14.65
C SER A 110 -9.78 -27.21 14.36
N PHE A 111 -9.41 -26.29 15.24
CA PHE A 111 -9.65 -24.86 14.99
C PHE A 111 -8.80 -24.35 13.84
N THR A 112 -7.53 -24.75 13.78
CA THR A 112 -6.61 -24.36 12.70
C THR A 112 -7.15 -24.80 11.34
N PHE A 113 -7.52 -26.07 11.20
CA PHE A 113 -8.15 -26.56 9.96
C PHE A 113 -9.38 -25.73 9.55
N THR A 114 -10.24 -25.41 10.53
CA THR A 114 -11.47 -24.62 10.25
C THR A 114 -11.12 -23.18 9.83
N GLN A 115 -10.03 -22.61 10.37
CA GLN A 115 -9.52 -21.30 9.96
C GLN A 115 -8.93 -21.33 8.53
N ASP A 116 -8.14 -22.37 8.21
CA ASP A 116 -7.54 -22.53 6.88
C ASP A 116 -8.63 -22.72 5.82
N MET A 117 -9.66 -23.53 6.12
CA MET A 117 -10.83 -23.68 5.26
C MET A 117 -11.58 -22.34 5.05
N LYS A 118 -11.77 -21.59 6.11
CA LYS A 118 -12.37 -20.25 6.00
C LYS A 118 -11.52 -19.36 5.11
N LEU A 119 -10.21 -19.32 5.31
CA LEU A 119 -9.29 -18.50 4.54
C LEU A 119 -9.28 -18.89 3.06
N MET A 120 -9.21 -20.19 2.76
CA MET A 120 -9.29 -20.70 1.39
C MET A 120 -10.60 -20.25 0.70
N LEU A 121 -11.75 -20.44 1.35
CA LEU A 121 -13.05 -20.04 0.79
C LEU A 121 -13.17 -18.53 0.61
N GLN A 122 -12.58 -17.73 1.49
CA GLN A 122 -12.51 -16.29 1.34
C GLN A 122 -11.71 -15.88 0.08
N THR A 123 -10.62 -16.60 -0.24
CA THR A 123 -9.88 -16.37 -1.50
C THR A 123 -10.63 -16.81 -2.76
N CYS A 124 -11.71 -17.59 -2.60
CA CYS A 124 -12.65 -17.93 -3.65
C CYS A 124 -13.88 -16.99 -3.70
N GLY A 125 -13.85 -15.88 -2.98
CA GLY A 125 -14.95 -14.91 -2.95
C GLY A 125 -16.13 -15.27 -2.05
N VAL A 126 -15.98 -16.27 -1.18
CA VAL A 126 -17.06 -16.81 -0.36
C VAL A 126 -16.94 -16.40 1.11
N ASN A 127 -18.02 -15.87 1.64
CA ASN A 127 -18.13 -15.50 3.05
C ASN A 127 -18.66 -16.67 3.90
N VAL A 128 -17.87 -17.10 4.86
CA VAL A 128 -18.23 -18.21 5.77
C VAL A 128 -18.00 -17.84 7.23
N VAL A 129 -18.76 -18.45 8.12
CA VAL A 129 -18.70 -18.16 9.55
C VAL A 129 -18.25 -19.39 10.32
N ILE A 130 -17.31 -19.21 11.26
CA ILE A 130 -16.91 -20.25 12.20
C ILE A 130 -17.73 -20.11 13.49
N ARG A 131 -18.38 -21.20 13.90
CA ARG A 131 -19.12 -21.28 15.17
C ARG A 131 -18.44 -22.26 16.11
N LYS A 132 -18.31 -21.87 17.37
CA LYS A 132 -17.83 -22.76 18.44
C LYS A 132 -19.02 -23.39 19.11
N VAL A 133 -19.14 -24.71 18.99
CA VAL A 133 -20.27 -25.49 19.54
C VAL A 133 -19.77 -26.39 20.66
N LYS A 134 -20.46 -26.39 21.80
CA LYS A 134 -20.20 -27.31 22.89
C LYS A 134 -21.13 -28.50 22.73
N LYS A 135 -20.60 -29.69 22.43
CA LYS A 135 -21.38 -30.94 22.31
C LYS A 135 -21.14 -31.78 23.57
N HIS A 136 -22.21 -32.32 24.12
CA HIS A 136 -22.15 -33.26 25.26
C HIS A 136 -22.39 -34.67 24.70
N ASP A 137 -21.38 -35.51 24.72
CA ASP A 137 -21.46 -36.88 24.25
C ASP A 137 -21.02 -37.80 25.39
N ASN A 138 -21.89 -38.70 25.83
CA ASN A 138 -21.65 -39.69 26.90
C ASN A 138 -20.95 -39.09 28.16
N GLY A 139 -21.42 -37.89 28.60
CA GLY A 139 -20.88 -37.20 29.78
C GLY A 139 -19.55 -36.44 29.58
N VAL A 140 -18.96 -36.49 28.40
CA VAL A 140 -17.74 -35.76 28.06
C VAL A 140 -18.09 -34.47 27.31
N LYS A 141 -17.66 -33.31 27.82
CA LYS A 141 -17.78 -32.02 27.12
C LYS A 141 -16.76 -31.95 25.99
N ARG A 142 -17.24 -31.83 24.76
CA ARG A 142 -16.38 -31.65 23.57
C ARG A 142 -16.62 -30.27 22.94
N ILE A 143 -15.56 -29.64 22.44
CA ILE A 143 -15.64 -28.43 21.65
C ILE A 143 -15.51 -28.83 20.20
N LEU A 144 -16.45 -28.41 19.36
CA LEU A 144 -16.41 -28.51 17.91
C LEU A 144 -16.42 -27.12 17.31
N TYR A 145 -15.69 -26.95 16.26
CA TYR A 145 -15.71 -25.75 15.41
C TYR A 145 -16.51 -26.10 14.15
N GLN A 146 -17.55 -25.34 13.86
CA GLN A 146 -18.40 -25.55 12.71
C GLN A 146 -18.19 -24.41 11.72
N LEU A 147 -17.77 -24.73 10.50
CA LEU A 147 -17.81 -23.82 9.38
C LEU A 147 -19.23 -23.82 8.81
N ALA A 148 -19.93 -22.69 8.90
CA ALA A 148 -21.29 -22.53 8.40
C ALA A 148 -21.24 -21.84 7.02
N ILE A 149 -21.73 -22.54 5.99
CA ILE A 149 -21.74 -22.08 4.60
C ILE A 149 -23.19 -22.06 4.12
N HIS A 150 -23.68 -20.89 3.73
CA HIS A 150 -25.00 -20.80 3.13
C HIS A 150 -24.99 -21.38 1.71
N ILE A 151 -26.05 -22.05 1.31
CA ILE A 151 -26.14 -22.73 0.01
C ILE A 151 -25.94 -21.77 -1.17
N CYS A 152 -26.35 -20.50 -1.07
CA CYS A 152 -26.12 -19.50 -2.10
C CYS A 152 -24.63 -19.26 -2.34
N GLN A 153 -23.79 -19.37 -1.31
CA GLN A 153 -22.33 -19.22 -1.42
C GLN A 153 -21.70 -20.40 -2.15
N ILE A 154 -22.20 -21.62 -1.91
CA ILE A 154 -21.75 -22.81 -2.65
C ILE A 154 -22.16 -22.69 -4.12
N ARG A 155 -23.38 -22.20 -4.40
CA ARG A 155 -23.82 -21.94 -5.78
C ARG A 155 -22.97 -20.88 -6.49
N GLN A 156 -22.47 -19.88 -5.77
CA GLN A 156 -21.52 -18.92 -6.33
C GLN A 156 -20.20 -19.61 -6.75
N LEU A 157 -19.68 -20.52 -5.93
CA LEU A 157 -18.49 -21.30 -6.29
C LEU A 157 -18.73 -22.15 -7.54
N LEU A 158 -19.88 -22.83 -7.64
CA LEU A 158 -20.25 -23.62 -8.81
C LEU A 158 -20.38 -22.79 -10.11
N CYS A 159 -20.64 -21.49 -10.00
CA CYS A 159 -20.64 -20.59 -11.15
C CYS A 159 -19.23 -20.24 -11.64
N LEU A 160 -18.18 -20.38 -10.79
CA LEU A 160 -16.80 -20.11 -11.14
C LEU A 160 -16.17 -21.25 -11.97
N ASP A 161 -16.55 -22.51 -11.68
CA ASP A 161 -16.10 -23.65 -12.46
C ASP A 161 -17.28 -24.61 -12.74
N LYS A 162 -17.69 -24.70 -14.02
CA LYS A 162 -18.82 -25.52 -14.48
C LYS A 162 -18.46 -27.00 -14.67
N GLN A 163 -17.22 -27.40 -14.51
CA GLN A 163 -16.78 -28.79 -14.74
C GLN A 163 -17.16 -29.71 -13.56
N PHE A 164 -17.43 -29.15 -12.41
CA PHE A 164 -17.81 -29.91 -11.22
C PHE A 164 -19.30 -29.80 -10.95
N ALA A 165 -19.97 -30.93 -10.87
CA ALA A 165 -21.35 -31.05 -10.41
C ALA A 165 -21.33 -31.64 -8.99
N ILE A 166 -21.87 -30.92 -8.02
CA ILE A 166 -22.10 -31.49 -6.70
C ILE A 166 -23.46 -32.22 -6.76
N PRO A 167 -23.52 -33.52 -6.40
CA PRO A 167 -24.78 -34.23 -6.35
C PRO A 167 -25.82 -33.45 -5.50
N ASN A 168 -27.10 -33.42 -5.97
CA ASN A 168 -28.19 -32.74 -5.31
C ASN A 168 -28.18 -31.19 -5.26
N ILE A 169 -27.23 -30.54 -5.94
CA ILE A 169 -27.24 -29.09 -6.13
C ILE A 169 -27.46 -28.76 -7.61
N ASP A 170 -28.54 -28.00 -7.90
CA ASP A 170 -28.83 -27.56 -9.27
C ASP A 170 -27.85 -26.46 -9.71
N CYS A 171 -26.89 -26.84 -10.55
CA CYS A 171 -25.88 -25.94 -11.12
C CYS A 171 -26.44 -24.97 -12.16
N ASN A 172 -27.65 -25.23 -12.73
CA ASN A 172 -28.30 -24.37 -13.70
C ASN A 172 -29.15 -23.27 -13.06
N TYR A 173 -29.22 -23.24 -11.74
CA TYR A 173 -29.97 -22.24 -11.01
C TYR A 173 -29.40 -20.84 -11.21
N LYS A 174 -30.21 -19.91 -11.73
CA LYS A 174 -29.84 -18.50 -11.81
C LYS A 174 -30.05 -17.85 -10.45
N LEU A 175 -28.96 -17.44 -9.83
CA LEU A 175 -29.00 -16.67 -8.57
C LEU A 175 -29.89 -15.44 -8.76
N SER A 176 -30.83 -15.23 -7.85
CA SER A 176 -31.61 -14.00 -7.76
C SER A 176 -30.70 -12.81 -7.43
N ARG A 177 -31.18 -11.58 -7.68
CA ARG A 177 -30.40 -10.37 -7.34
C ARG A 177 -30.03 -10.33 -5.84
N ALA A 178 -30.97 -10.71 -4.96
CA ALA A 178 -30.75 -10.79 -3.52
C ALA A 178 -29.70 -11.85 -3.12
N GLU A 179 -29.66 -13.00 -3.81
CA GLU A 179 -28.66 -14.05 -3.56
C GLU A 179 -27.26 -13.67 -4.06
N LYS A 180 -27.16 -12.86 -5.12
CA LYS A 180 -25.87 -12.31 -5.61
C LYS A 180 -25.28 -11.23 -4.70
N THR A 181 -26.14 -10.52 -3.96
CA THR A 181 -25.76 -9.44 -3.04
C THR A 181 -25.79 -9.86 -1.58
N TYR A 182 -25.96 -11.16 -1.29
CA TYR A 182 -26.00 -11.64 0.09
C TYR A 182 -24.65 -11.46 0.76
N THR A 183 -24.57 -10.44 1.59
CA THR A 183 -23.48 -10.21 2.53
C THR A 183 -24.06 -10.37 3.94
N PRO A 184 -23.66 -11.42 4.69
CA PRO A 184 -24.16 -11.55 6.05
C PRO A 184 -23.65 -10.37 6.90
N GLU A 185 -24.57 -9.68 7.56
CA GLU A 185 -24.21 -8.67 8.55
C GLU A 185 -23.38 -9.30 9.67
N VAL A 186 -22.32 -8.62 10.08
CA VAL A 186 -21.47 -9.05 11.18
C VAL A 186 -21.79 -8.21 12.40
N CYS A 187 -22.49 -8.81 13.36
CA CYS A 187 -22.72 -8.19 14.66
C CYS A 187 -21.55 -8.50 15.60
N VAL A 188 -21.03 -7.48 16.25
CA VAL A 188 -19.96 -7.63 17.25
C VAL A 188 -20.53 -8.30 18.50
N GLN A 189 -19.92 -9.40 18.92
CA GLN A 189 -20.29 -10.14 20.13
C GLN A 189 -19.04 -10.56 20.91
N ASN A 190 -19.09 -10.41 22.23
CA ASN A 190 -18.01 -10.81 23.15
C ASN A 190 -16.65 -10.22 22.77
N VAL A 191 -16.53 -8.91 22.82
CA VAL A 191 -15.24 -8.22 22.62
C VAL A 191 -14.25 -8.66 23.69
N VAL A 192 -13.18 -9.33 23.27
CA VAL A 192 -12.10 -9.75 24.17
C VAL A 192 -10.85 -8.95 23.82
N LYS A 193 -10.40 -8.12 24.75
CA LYS A 193 -9.10 -7.45 24.68
C LYS A 193 -8.03 -8.42 25.20
N ILE A 194 -7.02 -8.68 24.38
CA ILE A 194 -5.83 -9.44 24.80
C ILE A 194 -4.75 -8.43 25.09
N GLU A 195 -4.52 -8.18 26.39
CA GLU A 195 -3.47 -7.26 26.86
C GLU A 195 -2.11 -7.95 26.91
N ASN A 196 -1.04 -7.16 26.73
CA ASN A 196 0.38 -7.56 26.88
C ASN A 196 0.89 -8.63 25.88
N LYS A 197 0.35 -8.69 24.67
CA LYS A 197 0.93 -9.49 23.60
C LYS A 197 1.54 -8.56 22.54
N THR A 198 2.86 -8.54 22.45
CA THR A 198 3.57 -7.88 21.36
C THR A 198 3.77 -8.93 20.25
N GLU A 199 3.20 -8.69 19.09
CA GLU A 199 3.37 -9.53 17.89
C GLU A 199 3.82 -8.64 16.74
N ASP A 200 4.61 -9.20 15.83
CA ASP A 200 5.00 -8.50 14.62
C ASP A 200 3.76 -8.17 13.78
N THR A 201 3.67 -6.93 13.32
CA THR A 201 2.59 -6.48 12.45
C THR A 201 3.11 -6.31 11.03
N TYR A 202 2.32 -6.77 10.06
CA TYR A 202 2.67 -6.70 8.65
C TYR A 202 1.72 -5.73 7.94
N CYS A 203 2.28 -4.83 7.13
CA CYS A 203 1.53 -3.87 6.33
C CYS A 203 1.53 -4.28 4.86
N PHE A 204 0.42 -4.08 4.16
CA PHE A 204 0.31 -4.28 2.71
C PHE A 204 -0.42 -3.10 2.06
N THR A 205 -0.32 -2.99 0.75
CA THR A 205 -0.91 -1.90 -0.02
C THR A 205 -2.12 -2.35 -0.83
N GLU A 206 -3.21 -1.59 -0.73
CA GLU A 206 -4.41 -1.76 -1.54
C GLU A 206 -4.68 -0.47 -2.36
N PRO A 207 -4.63 -0.54 -3.73
CA PRO A 207 -4.60 0.66 -4.56
C PRO A 207 -5.98 1.27 -4.90
N LYS A 208 -7.10 0.59 -4.63
CA LYS A 208 -8.43 1.08 -5.03
C LYS A 208 -9.12 1.87 -3.93
N ALA A 209 -9.12 1.33 -2.72
CA ALA A 209 -9.87 1.84 -1.59
C ALA A 209 -8.99 2.31 -0.42
N HIS A 210 -7.66 2.24 -0.58
CA HIS A 210 -6.66 2.58 0.44
C HIS A 210 -6.90 1.88 1.78
N ALA A 211 -7.38 0.65 1.73
CA ALA A 211 -7.76 -0.10 2.91
C ALA A 211 -7.46 -1.59 2.75
N GLY A 212 -7.12 -2.25 3.84
CA GLY A 212 -6.99 -3.69 3.90
C GLY A 212 -8.28 -4.35 4.37
N ILE A 213 -8.47 -5.62 4.00
CA ILE A 213 -9.57 -6.42 4.49
C ILE A 213 -8.99 -7.53 5.37
N PHE A 214 -9.20 -7.42 6.68
CA PHE A 214 -8.75 -8.40 7.66
C PHE A 214 -9.96 -9.13 8.25
N ASN A 215 -10.01 -10.43 8.10
CA ASN A 215 -11.16 -11.25 8.54
C ASN A 215 -12.54 -10.75 8.03
N GLY A 216 -12.55 -10.10 6.85
CA GLY A 216 -13.74 -9.52 6.26
C GLY A 216 -14.08 -8.10 6.71
N MET A 217 -13.25 -7.47 7.53
CA MET A 217 -13.38 -6.08 7.95
C MET A 217 -12.43 -5.20 7.17
N ARG A 218 -12.93 -4.08 6.65
CA ARG A 218 -12.13 -3.07 5.97
C ARG A 218 -11.45 -2.17 7.00
N THR A 219 -10.13 -1.97 6.84
CA THR A 219 -9.31 -1.10 7.70
C THR A 219 -8.48 -0.17 6.84
N GLY A 220 -8.36 1.09 7.24
CA GLY A 220 -7.47 2.06 6.61
C GLY A 220 -5.99 1.76 6.88
N GLN A 221 -5.11 2.29 6.02
CA GLN A 221 -3.66 2.14 6.17
C GLN A 221 -2.95 3.43 5.74
N CYS A 222 -2.07 3.92 6.63
CA CYS A 222 -1.08 4.94 6.33
C CYS A 222 0.30 4.36 6.63
N THR A 223 1.32 4.62 5.79
CA THR A 223 2.66 4.07 5.98
C THR A 223 3.70 5.13 6.35
N GLU A 224 3.43 6.40 6.08
CA GLU A 224 4.30 7.51 6.45
C GLU A 224 4.18 7.92 7.92
N ILE A 225 3.03 7.68 8.55
CA ILE A 225 2.74 8.09 9.92
C ILE A 225 3.14 6.99 10.89
N ILE A 226 4.05 7.30 11.81
CA ILE A 226 4.43 6.45 12.93
C ILE A 226 4.35 7.30 14.19
N GLU A 227 3.19 7.24 14.85
CA GLU A 227 2.87 8.01 16.05
C GLU A 227 2.32 7.08 17.12
N TYR A 228 2.47 7.47 18.38
CA TYR A 228 2.03 6.67 19.53
C TYR A 228 0.52 6.74 19.73
N SER A 229 -0.10 5.60 19.92
CA SER A 229 -1.50 5.48 20.35
C SER A 229 -1.64 4.38 21.41
N ASP A 230 -2.53 4.58 22.37
CA ASP A 230 -2.91 3.59 23.37
C ASP A 230 -4.41 3.68 23.71
N GLU A 231 -4.81 3.05 24.82
CA GLU A 231 -6.21 3.07 25.28
C GLU A 231 -6.72 4.46 25.71
N ASN A 232 -5.84 5.41 26.01
CA ASN A 232 -6.17 6.74 26.52
C ASN A 232 -5.98 7.84 25.49
N GLU A 233 -5.15 7.61 24.49
CA GLU A 233 -4.82 8.60 23.47
C GLU A 233 -4.72 7.99 22.07
N THR A 234 -5.16 8.75 21.09
CA THR A 234 -5.13 8.36 19.67
C THR A 234 -4.33 9.38 18.89
N ALA A 235 -3.32 8.92 18.18
CA ALA A 235 -2.48 9.78 17.35
C ALA A 235 -3.26 10.41 16.19
N VAL A 236 -2.95 11.67 15.89
CA VAL A 236 -3.50 12.42 14.75
C VAL A 236 -2.38 13.23 14.12
N CYS A 237 -2.18 13.04 12.83
CA CYS A 237 -1.14 13.71 12.07
C CYS A 237 -1.52 15.15 11.68
N ASN A 238 -0.54 16.06 11.76
CA ASN A 238 -0.63 17.43 11.25
C ASN A 238 0.43 17.57 10.16
N LEU A 239 0.00 17.68 8.90
CA LEU A 239 0.85 17.50 7.73
C LEU A 239 1.01 18.78 6.91
N ALA A 240 2.20 18.99 6.36
CA ALA A 240 2.49 19.97 5.33
C ALA A 240 3.55 19.45 4.36
N SER A 241 3.51 19.90 3.09
CA SER A 241 4.51 19.54 2.09
C SER A 241 5.13 20.78 1.45
N ILE A 242 6.46 20.75 1.29
CA ILE A 242 7.25 21.84 0.73
C ILE A 242 7.45 21.60 -0.77
N ALA A 243 7.14 22.59 -1.61
CA ALA A 243 7.31 22.52 -3.05
C ALA A 243 8.77 22.80 -3.45
N LEU A 244 9.56 21.76 -3.68
CA LEU A 244 11.00 21.85 -3.92
C LEU A 244 11.41 22.67 -5.16
N PRO A 245 10.64 22.69 -6.28
CA PRO A 245 11.04 23.48 -7.45
C PRO A 245 11.16 24.99 -7.18
N SER A 246 10.59 25.50 -6.10
CA SER A 246 10.68 26.91 -5.70
C SER A 246 12.05 27.32 -5.19
N PHE A 247 12.95 26.37 -4.92
CA PHE A 247 14.30 26.61 -4.39
C PHE A 247 15.40 26.54 -5.46
N ILE A 248 15.01 26.43 -6.73
CA ILE A 248 15.99 26.47 -7.82
C ILE A 248 16.30 27.94 -8.15
N GLN A 249 17.57 28.30 -8.02
CA GLN A 249 18.11 29.59 -8.39
C GLN A 249 18.81 29.48 -9.74
N VAL A 250 18.61 30.48 -10.59
CA VAL A 250 19.26 30.59 -11.90
C VAL A 250 20.14 31.84 -11.92
N ASP A 251 21.43 31.67 -12.12
CA ASP A 251 22.35 32.79 -12.37
C ASP A 251 22.06 33.32 -13.77
N GLU A 252 21.57 34.54 -13.89
CA GLU A 252 21.20 35.16 -15.17
C GLU A 252 22.38 35.32 -16.15
N LYS A 253 23.63 35.39 -15.65
CA LYS A 253 24.82 35.60 -16.48
C LYS A 253 25.36 34.30 -17.05
N THR A 254 25.37 33.25 -16.23
CA THR A 254 25.97 31.96 -16.57
C THR A 254 24.92 30.93 -16.97
N ASN A 255 23.65 31.19 -16.71
CA ASN A 255 22.53 30.25 -16.80
C ASN A 255 22.73 28.97 -15.95
N THR A 256 23.61 29.07 -14.94
CA THR A 256 23.88 27.96 -14.02
C THR A 256 22.76 27.86 -13.00
N LYS A 257 22.28 26.67 -12.80
CA LYS A 257 21.22 26.37 -11.83
C LYS A 257 21.82 25.81 -10.56
N THR A 258 21.38 26.33 -9.42
CA THR A 258 21.77 25.85 -8.08
C THR A 258 20.52 25.65 -7.22
N PHE A 259 20.63 24.80 -6.22
CA PHE A 259 19.55 24.58 -5.26
C PHE A 259 19.83 25.37 -3.97
N ASP A 260 18.88 26.19 -3.55
CA ASP A 260 19.00 27.07 -2.39
C ASP A 260 18.58 26.35 -1.10
N TYR A 261 19.56 25.75 -0.44
CA TYR A 261 19.36 25.07 0.83
C TYR A 261 19.12 26.05 2.00
N GLU A 262 19.62 27.28 1.91
CA GLU A 262 19.42 28.28 2.95
C GLU A 262 17.96 28.73 2.98
N LEU A 263 17.39 29.05 1.83
CA LEU A 263 15.97 29.38 1.72
C LEU A 263 15.08 28.18 2.11
N LEU A 264 15.47 26.95 1.73
CA LEU A 264 14.74 25.76 2.16
C LEU A 264 14.73 25.62 3.68
N HIS A 265 15.87 25.86 4.33
CA HIS A 265 16.02 25.82 5.78
C HIS A 265 15.07 26.84 6.47
N GLU A 266 15.07 28.10 6.01
CA GLU A 266 14.19 29.14 6.54
C GLU A 266 12.69 28.79 6.36
N ILE A 267 12.32 28.30 5.19
CA ILE A 267 10.93 27.90 4.92
C ILE A 267 10.51 26.71 5.80
N ALA A 268 11.39 25.73 6.00
CA ALA A 268 11.11 24.60 6.89
C ALA A 268 10.89 25.04 8.35
N LYS A 269 11.63 26.05 8.84
CA LYS A 269 11.37 26.67 10.17
C LYS A 269 9.97 27.32 10.23
N VAL A 270 9.58 28.03 9.17
CA VAL A 270 8.23 28.63 9.10
C VAL A 270 7.16 27.54 9.10
N VAL A 271 7.32 26.48 8.31
CA VAL A 271 6.38 25.36 8.25
C VAL A 271 6.26 24.67 9.61
N THR A 272 7.37 24.47 10.32
CA THR A 272 7.40 23.91 11.66
C THR A 272 6.59 24.77 12.65
N SER A 273 6.77 26.09 12.61
CA SER A 273 6.00 27.01 13.43
C SER A 273 4.51 26.96 13.14
N ASN A 274 4.14 26.92 11.85
CA ASN A 274 2.75 26.87 11.43
C ASN A 274 2.06 25.58 11.87
N LEU A 275 2.72 24.43 11.67
CA LEU A 275 2.17 23.14 12.11
C LEU A 275 2.07 23.03 13.63
N ASN A 276 3.07 23.55 14.38
CA ASN A 276 2.97 23.63 15.83
C ASN A 276 1.74 24.42 16.28
N ARG A 277 1.45 25.56 15.61
CA ARG A 277 0.28 26.37 15.94
C ARG A 277 -1.04 25.71 15.52
N ILE A 278 -1.06 24.94 14.44
CA ILE A 278 -2.24 24.18 14.02
C ILE A 278 -2.68 23.23 15.14
N ILE A 279 -1.76 22.58 15.84
CA ILE A 279 -2.07 21.69 16.97
C ILE A 279 -2.95 22.41 18.01
N ASP A 280 -2.70 23.69 18.28
CA ASP A 280 -3.40 24.44 19.32
C ASP A 280 -4.80 24.93 18.87
N VAL A 281 -5.01 25.13 17.57
CA VAL A 281 -6.25 25.72 17.03
C VAL A 281 -7.12 24.73 16.26
N ASN A 282 -6.64 23.51 16.04
CA ASN A 282 -7.34 22.50 15.25
C ASN A 282 -8.60 21.99 15.97
N TYR A 283 -9.57 21.52 15.19
CA TYR A 283 -10.70 20.76 15.71
C TYR A 283 -10.32 19.30 15.88
N TYR A 284 -10.54 18.76 17.06
CA TYR A 284 -10.29 17.35 17.37
C TYR A 284 -11.61 16.58 17.45
N PRO A 285 -11.79 15.50 16.68
CA PRO A 285 -13.04 14.75 16.65
C PRO A 285 -13.34 14.02 17.96
N THR A 286 -12.31 13.69 18.73
CA THR A 286 -12.44 13.03 20.05
C THR A 286 -11.49 13.64 21.07
N GLU A 287 -11.79 13.47 22.36
CA GLU A 287 -10.88 13.93 23.42
C GLU A 287 -9.54 13.17 23.39
N LYS A 288 -9.54 11.89 23.04
CA LYS A 288 -8.32 11.09 22.91
C LYS A 288 -7.35 11.63 21.86
N THR A 289 -7.87 12.11 20.73
CA THR A 289 -7.05 12.74 19.69
C THR A 289 -6.48 14.07 20.14
N ARG A 290 -7.26 14.85 20.89
CA ARG A 290 -6.78 16.10 21.49
C ARG A 290 -5.68 15.84 22.52
N VAL A 291 -5.88 14.86 23.41
CA VAL A 291 -4.90 14.48 24.44
C VAL A 291 -3.57 14.09 23.80
N SER A 292 -3.58 13.21 22.78
CA SER A 292 -2.37 12.79 22.09
C SER A 292 -1.61 13.96 21.47
N ASN A 293 -2.31 14.80 20.71
CA ASN A 293 -1.68 15.93 20.02
C ASN A 293 -1.15 16.99 20.99
N MET A 294 -1.87 17.32 22.06
CA MET A 294 -1.40 18.28 23.06
C MET A 294 -0.20 17.76 23.85
N ARG A 295 -0.19 16.46 24.14
CA ARG A 295 0.84 15.79 24.92
C ARG A 295 2.15 15.60 24.17
N HIS A 296 2.07 15.12 22.91
CA HIS A 296 3.24 14.76 22.11
C HIS A 296 3.59 15.79 21.05
N ARG A 297 2.62 16.59 20.62
CA ARG A 297 2.77 17.63 19.58
C ARG A 297 3.46 17.16 18.29
N PRO A 298 3.03 16.02 17.69
CA PRO A 298 3.66 15.51 16.47
C PRO A 298 3.27 16.37 15.27
N ILE A 299 4.21 16.55 14.36
CA ILE A 299 3.99 17.15 13.05
C ILE A 299 4.62 16.26 11.97
N GLY A 300 4.19 16.43 10.72
CA GLY A 300 4.72 15.69 9.59
C GLY A 300 4.99 16.60 8.41
N ILE A 301 6.27 16.93 8.19
CA ILE A 301 6.71 17.71 7.04
C ILE A 301 7.16 16.75 5.94
N GLY A 302 6.64 16.95 4.73
CA GLY A 302 7.04 16.26 3.53
C GLY A 302 7.43 17.22 2.42
N ILE A 303 7.57 16.69 1.22
CA ILE A 303 7.97 17.41 0.03
C ILE A 303 7.08 17.07 -1.16
N GLN A 304 7.12 17.90 -2.21
CA GLN A 304 6.56 17.61 -3.52
C GLN A 304 7.45 18.19 -4.62
N GLY A 305 7.41 17.57 -5.79
CA GLY A 305 8.17 18.03 -6.96
C GLY A 305 9.65 17.68 -6.96
N LEU A 306 10.07 16.59 -6.31
CA LEU A 306 11.47 16.16 -6.33
C LEU A 306 11.94 15.83 -7.77
N ALA A 307 11.12 15.08 -8.54
CA ALA A 307 11.42 14.78 -9.93
C ALA A 307 11.50 16.06 -10.80
N ASP A 308 10.63 17.04 -10.51
CA ASP A 308 10.66 18.33 -11.20
C ASP A 308 11.99 19.07 -10.97
N VAL A 309 12.53 19.02 -9.75
CA VAL A 309 13.85 19.58 -9.45
C VAL A 309 14.94 18.90 -10.28
N PHE A 310 14.95 17.57 -10.32
CA PHE A 310 15.96 16.84 -11.11
C PHE A 310 15.89 17.21 -12.58
N LEU A 311 14.69 17.26 -13.17
CA LEU A 311 14.52 17.64 -14.57
C LEU A 311 14.90 19.10 -14.83
N GLN A 312 14.59 20.03 -13.92
CA GLN A 312 15.02 21.43 -14.05
C GLN A 312 16.53 21.59 -13.95
N MET A 313 17.19 20.81 -13.08
CA MET A 313 18.65 20.76 -12.98
C MET A 313 19.32 20.06 -14.18
N GLY A 314 18.52 19.39 -15.03
CA GLY A 314 19.02 18.65 -16.19
C GLY A 314 19.51 17.24 -15.86
N TRP A 315 19.13 16.69 -14.71
CA TRP A 315 19.59 15.41 -14.19
C TRP A 315 18.62 14.26 -14.50
N SER A 316 19.17 13.06 -14.70
CA SER A 316 18.38 11.84 -14.67
C SER A 316 18.02 11.49 -13.22
N PHE A 317 16.93 10.75 -13.02
CA PHE A 317 16.45 10.41 -11.66
C PHE A 317 17.47 9.61 -10.84
N SER A 318 18.24 8.74 -11.49
CA SER A 318 19.19 7.82 -10.82
C SER A 318 20.65 8.32 -10.80
N CYS A 319 20.94 9.55 -11.24
CA CYS A 319 22.32 10.06 -11.22
C CYS A 319 22.79 10.43 -9.79
N GLU A 320 24.08 10.51 -9.58
CA GLU A 320 24.67 10.76 -8.25
C GLU A 320 24.32 12.16 -7.70
N GLU A 321 24.19 13.15 -8.58
CA GLU A 321 23.75 14.49 -8.21
C GLU A 321 22.31 14.49 -7.67
N ALA A 322 21.42 13.71 -8.30
CA ALA A 322 20.04 13.56 -7.86
C ALA A 322 19.96 12.83 -6.49
N LYS A 323 20.75 11.77 -6.30
CA LYS A 323 20.84 11.06 -5.00
C LYS A 323 21.38 11.97 -3.91
N THR A 324 22.42 12.75 -4.21
CA THR A 324 23.02 13.71 -3.28
C THR A 324 22.01 14.79 -2.88
N LEU A 325 21.31 15.39 -3.84
CA LEU A 325 20.30 16.39 -3.55
C LEU A 325 19.14 15.79 -2.73
N ASN A 326 18.67 14.59 -3.08
CA ASN A 326 17.65 13.89 -2.31
C ASN A 326 18.02 13.77 -0.83
N LYS A 327 19.25 13.34 -0.53
CA LYS A 327 19.76 13.24 0.84
C LYS A 327 19.81 14.59 1.54
N TYR A 328 20.40 15.59 0.92
CA TYR A 328 20.66 16.90 1.53
C TYR A 328 19.40 17.74 1.73
N VAL A 329 18.38 17.58 0.89
CA VAL A 329 17.08 18.20 1.11
C VAL A 329 16.47 17.73 2.44
N PHE A 330 16.48 16.43 2.71
CA PHE A 330 15.93 15.90 3.95
C PHE A 330 16.80 16.21 5.17
N GLU A 331 18.12 16.23 5.02
CA GLU A 331 19.03 16.72 6.05
C GLU A 331 18.70 18.17 6.44
N THR A 332 18.49 19.04 5.44
CA THR A 332 18.16 20.45 5.63
C THR A 332 16.84 20.64 6.33
N ILE A 333 15.77 19.96 5.87
CA ILE A 333 14.45 20.08 6.48
C ILE A 333 14.47 19.55 7.92
N TYR A 334 15.19 18.45 8.17
CA TYR A 334 15.28 17.86 9.50
C TYR A 334 16.02 18.79 10.48
N HIS A 335 17.17 19.36 10.07
CA HIS A 335 17.91 20.32 10.88
C HIS A 335 17.07 21.55 11.20
N ALA A 336 16.49 22.19 10.18
CA ALA A 336 15.64 23.37 10.34
C ALA A 336 14.44 23.13 11.28
N SER A 337 13.81 21.97 11.15
CA SER A 337 12.67 21.60 11.98
C SER A 337 13.08 21.34 13.44
N LEU A 338 14.24 20.71 13.67
CA LEU A 338 14.80 20.53 15.02
C LEU A 338 15.15 21.87 15.65
N GLU A 339 15.84 22.73 14.91
CA GLU A 339 16.23 24.05 15.39
C GLU A 339 15.01 24.87 15.80
N ARG A 340 13.99 24.95 14.92
CA ARG A 340 12.77 25.70 15.22
C ARG A 340 11.98 25.09 16.36
N SER A 341 11.88 23.76 16.42
CA SER A 341 11.21 23.07 17.53
C SER A 341 11.92 23.29 18.87
N CYS A 342 13.26 23.42 18.85
CA CYS A 342 14.06 23.77 20.03
C CYS A 342 13.84 25.23 20.46
N GLU A 343 13.81 26.18 19.53
CA GLU A 343 13.45 27.59 19.78
C GLU A 343 12.05 27.70 20.39
N LEU A 344 11.06 27.01 19.81
CA LEU A 344 9.68 26.97 20.34
C LEU A 344 9.62 26.34 21.74
N ALA A 345 10.47 25.36 22.03
CA ALA A 345 10.56 24.79 23.39
C ALA A 345 11.08 25.81 24.41
N GLN A 346 11.97 26.70 24.01
CA GLN A 346 12.43 27.82 24.87
C GLN A 346 11.33 28.85 25.12
N GLU A 347 10.51 29.12 24.11
CA GLU A 347 9.43 30.11 24.18
C GLU A 347 8.18 29.58 24.92
N GLU A 348 7.78 28.33 24.63
CA GLU A 348 6.48 27.76 25.02
C GLU A 348 6.58 26.50 25.88
N GLY A 349 7.80 26.01 26.14
CA GLY A 349 8.06 24.75 26.84
C GLY A 349 8.14 23.55 25.92
N LYS A 350 8.88 22.53 26.36
CA LYS A 350 9.03 21.24 25.65
C LYS A 350 7.72 20.44 25.67
N TYR A 351 7.56 19.49 24.73
CA TYR A 351 6.43 18.57 24.78
C TYR A 351 6.49 17.67 26.03
N GLU A 352 5.32 17.26 26.52
CA GLU A 352 5.17 16.62 27.84
C GLU A 352 6.05 15.37 28.01
N THR A 353 6.15 14.55 27.00
CA THR A 353 6.87 13.25 27.02
C THR A 353 8.32 13.35 26.52
N PHE A 354 8.91 14.54 26.50
CA PHE A 354 10.29 14.76 26.05
C PHE A 354 11.31 14.00 26.90
N ASP A 355 11.15 14.05 28.23
CA ASP A 355 12.10 13.45 29.16
C ASP A 355 12.13 11.92 29.02
N GLY A 356 13.32 11.36 28.85
CA GLY A 356 13.52 9.92 28.59
C GLY A 356 13.52 9.55 27.11
N SER A 357 13.07 10.44 26.20
CA SER A 357 13.14 10.23 24.76
C SER A 357 14.58 10.11 24.25
N PRO A 358 14.84 9.52 23.08
CA PRO A 358 16.15 9.54 22.46
C PRO A 358 16.70 10.96 22.29
N ALA A 359 15.88 11.90 21.84
CA ALA A 359 16.28 13.30 21.66
C ALA A 359 16.77 13.95 22.96
N SER A 360 16.14 13.64 24.12
CA SER A 360 16.59 14.14 25.43
C SER A 360 18.00 13.66 25.81
N LYS A 361 18.46 12.58 25.19
CA LYS A 361 19.82 12.03 25.34
C LYS A 361 20.78 12.54 24.25
N GLY A 362 20.30 13.36 23.32
CA GLY A 362 21.06 13.83 22.16
C GLY A 362 21.20 12.77 21.06
N ILE A 363 20.32 11.77 21.03
CA ILE A 363 20.26 10.74 20.00
C ILE A 363 19.20 11.20 18.98
N LEU A 364 19.63 11.51 17.78
CA LEU A 364 18.78 11.94 16.67
C LEU A 364 18.50 10.79 15.69
N GLN A 365 17.67 11.03 14.69
CA GLN A 365 17.23 9.97 13.78
C GLN A 365 18.39 9.29 13.05
N PHE A 366 19.34 10.03 12.52
CA PHE A 366 20.50 9.49 11.81
C PHE A 366 21.43 8.68 12.71
N ASP A 367 21.53 9.03 14.02
CA ASP A 367 22.32 8.24 14.99
C ASP A 367 21.75 6.83 15.16
N MET A 368 20.42 6.67 15.09
CA MET A 368 19.76 5.35 15.21
C MET A 368 19.99 4.46 13.99
N TRP A 369 20.43 5.04 12.88
CA TRP A 369 20.76 4.36 11.61
C TRP A 369 22.27 4.25 11.38
N ASP A 370 23.09 4.65 12.35
CA ASP A 370 24.56 4.71 12.25
C ASP A 370 25.03 5.53 11.02
N VAL A 371 24.24 6.56 10.63
CA VAL A 371 24.56 7.45 9.52
C VAL A 371 25.23 8.72 10.06
N VAL A 372 26.34 9.09 9.46
CA VAL A 372 27.01 10.37 9.74
C VAL A 372 26.58 11.39 8.68
N PRO A 373 25.95 12.51 9.06
CA PRO A 373 25.64 13.59 8.13
C PRO A 373 26.91 14.13 7.45
N ASP A 374 26.90 14.26 6.13
CA ASP A 374 28.10 14.57 5.34
C ASP A 374 27.98 15.81 4.44
N SER A 375 26.88 16.57 4.54
CA SER A 375 26.74 17.81 3.77
C SER A 375 27.72 18.90 4.19
N GLY A 376 28.22 18.84 5.43
CA GLY A 376 29.08 19.88 6.03
C GLY A 376 28.39 21.22 6.27
N ARG A 377 27.05 21.29 6.12
CA ARG A 377 26.29 22.54 6.28
C ARG A 377 25.94 22.87 7.72
N TYR A 378 25.78 21.85 8.59
CA TYR A 378 25.19 22.01 9.91
C TYR A 378 26.11 21.49 11.00
N ASP A 379 26.13 22.22 12.14
CA ASP A 379 26.81 21.80 13.38
C ASP A 379 25.86 20.94 14.22
N TRP A 380 25.90 19.64 13.97
CA TRP A 380 25.05 18.67 14.65
C TRP A 380 25.37 18.51 16.13
N ASP A 381 26.62 18.70 16.54
CA ASP A 381 27.02 18.64 17.97
C ASP A 381 26.46 19.82 18.74
N HIS A 382 26.50 21.01 18.14
CA HIS A 382 25.82 22.18 18.68
C HIS A 382 24.31 21.94 18.80
N MET A 383 23.66 21.44 17.74
CA MET A 383 22.23 21.16 17.75
C MET A 383 21.84 20.16 18.84
N LYS A 384 22.57 19.04 18.99
CA LYS A 384 22.36 18.06 20.05
C LYS A 384 22.50 18.68 21.45
N THR A 385 23.44 19.62 21.60
CA THR A 385 23.64 20.34 22.88
C THR A 385 22.47 21.27 23.20
N GLN A 386 21.95 22.00 22.21
CA GLN A 386 20.77 22.85 22.36
C GLN A 386 19.53 22.01 22.73
N ILE A 387 19.30 20.88 22.05
CA ILE A 387 18.17 19.99 22.34
C ILE A 387 18.25 19.42 23.76
N LYS A 388 19.42 18.97 24.22
CA LYS A 388 19.59 18.49 25.59
C LYS A 388 19.32 19.57 26.63
N THR A 389 19.64 20.82 26.33
CA THR A 389 19.50 21.94 27.25
C THR A 389 18.07 22.46 27.33
N HIS A 390 17.42 22.63 26.20
CA HIS A 390 16.14 23.33 26.08
C HIS A 390 14.96 22.40 25.76
N GLY A 391 15.22 21.20 25.24
CA GLY A 391 14.21 20.26 24.76
C GLY A 391 13.73 20.56 23.36
N LEU A 392 12.67 19.87 22.96
CA LEU A 392 11.92 20.08 21.70
C LEU A 392 10.46 20.35 22.00
N ARG A 393 9.82 21.19 21.20
CA ARG A 393 8.38 21.46 21.28
C ARG A 393 7.54 20.37 20.61
N ASN A 394 8.10 19.68 19.62
CA ASN A 394 7.44 18.65 18.81
C ASN A 394 8.19 17.32 18.95
N SER A 395 7.46 16.24 19.18
CA SER A 395 8.05 14.90 19.35
C SER A 395 8.51 14.29 18.02
N LEU A 396 7.80 14.57 16.94
CA LEU A 396 8.06 14.09 15.58
C LEU A 396 7.92 15.26 14.59
N LEU A 397 8.70 15.24 13.51
CA LEU A 397 8.88 16.38 12.61
C LEU A 397 8.62 16.06 11.14
N LEU A 398 9.15 14.96 10.61
CA LEU A 398 9.09 14.60 9.20
C LEU A 398 8.27 13.32 8.99
N ALA A 399 7.32 13.41 8.05
CA ALA A 399 6.50 12.30 7.55
C ALA A 399 6.12 12.58 6.09
N PRO A 400 6.99 12.28 5.12
CA PRO A 400 6.71 12.55 3.71
C PRO A 400 5.47 11.80 3.22
N MET A 401 4.37 12.55 3.02
CA MET A 401 3.08 12.07 2.55
C MET A 401 3.01 12.02 1.02
N PRO A 402 1.98 11.34 0.43
CA PRO A 402 1.87 11.14 -1.03
C PRO A 402 1.66 12.42 -1.84
N THR A 403 1.12 13.49 -1.27
CA THR A 403 0.80 14.79 -1.93
C THR A 403 -0.07 14.71 -3.20
N ALA A 404 -0.92 13.69 -3.32
CA ALA A 404 -1.68 13.36 -4.52
C ALA A 404 -2.53 14.53 -5.09
N SER A 405 -3.06 15.40 -4.23
CA SER A 405 -3.86 16.55 -4.64
C SER A 405 -3.06 17.85 -4.64
N THR A 406 -2.26 18.09 -3.62
CA THR A 406 -1.54 19.37 -3.44
C THR A 406 -0.47 19.59 -4.51
N SER A 407 0.21 18.54 -4.94
CA SER A 407 1.17 18.62 -6.04
C SER A 407 0.53 19.04 -7.36
N GLN A 408 -0.69 18.56 -7.61
CA GLN A 408 -1.45 18.91 -8.81
C GLN A 408 -1.90 20.36 -8.84
N ILE A 409 -2.28 20.92 -7.68
CA ILE A 409 -2.64 22.35 -7.57
C ILE A 409 -1.47 23.24 -7.98
N LEU A 410 -0.24 22.85 -7.61
CA LEU A 410 0.97 23.57 -7.95
C LEU A 410 1.55 23.21 -9.33
N GLY A 411 1.03 22.17 -9.98
CA GLY A 411 1.52 21.70 -11.29
C GLY A 411 2.89 21.01 -11.23
N TYR A 412 3.16 20.32 -10.12
CA TYR A 412 4.36 19.51 -9.90
C TYR A 412 4.03 18.03 -9.79
N ASN A 413 5.05 17.18 -9.85
CA ASN A 413 4.93 15.74 -9.61
C ASN A 413 4.72 15.46 -8.10
N GLU A 414 4.13 14.32 -7.81
CA GLU A 414 3.80 13.92 -6.45
C GLU A 414 5.06 13.64 -5.63
N CYS A 415 5.09 14.10 -4.39
CA CYS A 415 6.12 13.89 -3.37
C CYS A 415 7.54 13.64 -3.93
N MET A 416 8.09 12.43 -3.71
CA MET A 416 9.40 11.98 -4.21
C MET A 416 9.28 11.00 -5.40
N GLU A 417 8.10 10.90 -6.02
CA GLU A 417 7.85 9.97 -7.12
C GLU A 417 8.57 10.36 -8.41
N PRO A 418 9.09 9.38 -9.18
CA PRO A 418 9.52 9.61 -10.56
C PRO A 418 8.33 9.97 -11.46
N ILE A 419 8.62 10.49 -12.65
CA ILE A 419 7.59 10.75 -13.65
C ILE A 419 7.01 9.42 -14.15
N THR A 420 5.69 9.28 -14.09
CA THR A 420 5.00 8.04 -14.50
C THR A 420 4.81 7.91 -16.00
N SER A 421 4.68 9.04 -16.70
CA SER A 421 4.53 9.12 -18.15
C SER A 421 4.84 10.54 -18.63
N ASN A 422 5.52 10.66 -19.78
CA ASN A 422 5.79 11.97 -20.37
C ASN A 422 4.60 12.57 -21.15
N ILE A 423 3.56 11.77 -21.42
CA ILE A 423 2.29 12.23 -21.97
C ILE A 423 1.16 11.32 -21.47
N TYR A 424 0.11 11.90 -20.91
CA TYR A 424 -1.03 11.14 -20.40
C TYR A 424 -2.32 11.95 -20.44
N SER A 425 -3.45 11.25 -20.40
CA SER A 425 -4.76 11.87 -20.29
C SER A 425 -5.20 11.92 -18.83
N ARG A 426 -5.67 13.08 -18.40
CA ARG A 426 -6.29 13.30 -17.09
C ARG A 426 -7.75 13.58 -17.24
N ARG A 427 -8.58 12.76 -16.60
CA ARG A 427 -10.02 12.97 -16.54
C ARG A 427 -10.40 13.70 -15.25
N THR A 428 -11.12 14.79 -15.38
CA THR A 428 -11.67 15.57 -14.26
C THR A 428 -13.17 15.76 -14.48
N LEU A 429 -13.87 16.34 -13.50
CA LEU A 429 -15.27 16.74 -13.66
C LEU A 429 -15.48 17.77 -14.79
N ALA A 430 -14.47 18.59 -15.09
CA ALA A 430 -14.51 19.58 -16.16
C ALA A 430 -14.19 19.03 -17.56
N GLY A 431 -13.74 17.78 -17.68
CA GLY A 431 -13.40 17.15 -18.95
C GLY A 431 -12.14 16.33 -18.91
N GLU A 432 -11.69 15.89 -20.08
CA GLU A 432 -10.47 15.13 -20.30
C GLU A 432 -9.38 16.04 -20.90
N PHE A 433 -8.20 16.04 -20.29
CA PHE A 433 -7.09 16.91 -20.66
C PHE A 433 -5.85 16.07 -20.96
N ILE A 434 -5.19 16.33 -22.09
CA ILE A 434 -3.89 15.74 -22.40
C ILE A 434 -2.81 16.58 -21.71
N LEU A 435 -2.05 15.94 -20.85
CA LEU A 435 -0.92 16.54 -20.14
C LEU A 435 0.39 16.01 -20.69
N VAL A 436 1.34 16.90 -20.89
CA VAL A 436 2.68 16.58 -21.40
C VAL A 436 3.70 17.04 -20.36
N ASN A 437 4.76 16.27 -20.18
CA ASN A 437 5.91 16.69 -19.38
C ASN A 437 6.49 17.99 -19.95
N LYS A 438 6.24 19.09 -19.26
CA LYS A 438 6.62 20.44 -19.69
C LYS A 438 8.13 20.60 -19.93
N TYR A 439 8.97 19.89 -19.17
CA TYR A 439 10.41 19.96 -19.29
C TYR A 439 10.89 19.29 -20.57
N LEU A 440 10.40 18.09 -20.86
CA LEU A 440 10.67 17.39 -22.11
C LEU A 440 10.19 18.21 -23.31
N MET A 441 8.95 18.71 -23.25
CA MET A 441 8.38 19.50 -24.33
C MET A 441 9.23 20.74 -24.65
N ASN A 442 9.63 21.50 -23.62
CA ASN A 442 10.44 22.69 -23.80
C ASN A 442 11.82 22.37 -24.37
N GLU A 443 12.50 21.35 -23.85
CA GLU A 443 13.80 20.93 -24.39
C GLU A 443 13.72 20.45 -25.84
N MET A 444 12.66 19.74 -26.19
CA MET A 444 12.43 19.30 -27.59
C MET A 444 12.08 20.48 -28.52
N LEU A 445 11.36 21.49 -28.02
CA LEU A 445 11.11 22.73 -28.75
C LEU A 445 12.40 23.52 -29.01
N GLU A 446 13.22 23.71 -28.00
CA GLU A 446 14.53 24.37 -28.10
C GLU A 446 15.47 23.68 -29.11
N LYS A 447 15.42 22.34 -29.18
CA LYS A 447 16.20 21.54 -30.12
C LYS A 447 15.54 21.39 -31.50
N GLY A 448 14.36 21.96 -31.72
CA GLY A 448 13.61 21.81 -32.96
C GLY A 448 13.11 20.40 -33.27
N MET A 449 13.00 19.56 -32.23
CA MET A 449 12.63 18.15 -32.34
C MET A 449 11.16 17.89 -31.98
N TRP A 450 10.45 18.88 -31.41
CA TRP A 450 9.04 18.75 -31.05
C TRP A 450 8.16 18.80 -32.28
N ASN A 451 7.50 17.70 -32.59
CA ASN A 451 6.58 17.58 -33.72
C ASN A 451 5.50 16.53 -33.45
N GLU A 452 4.54 16.41 -34.37
CA GLU A 452 3.42 15.47 -34.21
C GLU A 452 3.86 14.01 -34.24
N THR A 453 4.92 13.68 -34.98
CA THR A 453 5.48 12.33 -35.02
C THR A 453 6.01 11.93 -33.65
N LEU A 454 6.78 12.81 -32.99
CA LEU A 454 7.26 12.58 -31.63
C LEU A 454 6.10 12.37 -30.63
N LYS A 455 5.10 13.24 -30.69
CA LYS A 455 3.90 13.13 -29.85
C LYS A 455 3.19 11.79 -30.06
N ASN A 456 3.01 11.37 -31.31
CA ASN A 456 2.37 10.09 -31.64
C ASN A 456 3.19 8.89 -31.17
N HIS A 457 4.53 8.95 -31.28
CA HIS A 457 5.42 7.93 -30.74
C HIS A 457 5.29 7.83 -29.21
N MET A 458 5.30 8.95 -28.51
CA MET A 458 5.12 8.97 -27.05
C MET A 458 3.77 8.36 -26.64
N VAL A 459 2.69 8.70 -27.33
CA VAL A 459 1.36 8.12 -27.08
C VAL A 459 1.35 6.61 -27.32
N ALA A 460 1.95 6.15 -28.44
CA ALA A 460 2.05 4.74 -28.78
C ALA A 460 2.86 3.92 -27.75
N ASN A 461 3.86 4.55 -27.12
CA ASN A 461 4.76 3.93 -26.14
C ASN A 461 4.43 4.32 -24.69
N ASN A 462 3.17 4.62 -24.37
CA ASN A 462 2.70 4.95 -23.02
C ASN A 462 3.49 6.08 -22.34
N GLY A 463 3.96 7.06 -23.11
CA GLY A 463 4.73 8.20 -22.63
C GLY A 463 6.24 7.97 -22.54
N SER A 464 6.73 6.80 -22.93
CA SER A 464 8.16 6.54 -23.04
C SER A 464 8.76 7.18 -24.30
N ILE A 465 10.02 7.61 -24.20
CA ILE A 465 10.83 8.06 -25.35
C ILE A 465 12.04 7.13 -25.59
N GLN A 466 12.14 6.01 -24.88
CA GLN A 466 13.34 5.14 -24.91
C GLN A 466 13.54 4.48 -26.28
N THR A 467 12.47 4.17 -26.98
CA THR A 467 12.49 3.52 -28.29
C THR A 467 12.62 4.49 -29.48
N ILE A 468 12.88 5.78 -29.22
CA ILE A 468 12.94 6.81 -30.26
C ILE A 468 14.40 7.13 -30.60
N ASP A 469 14.97 6.44 -31.59
CA ASP A 469 16.40 6.44 -31.90
C ASP A 469 16.99 7.80 -32.30
N TYR A 470 16.18 8.71 -32.88
CA TYR A 470 16.66 10.04 -33.24
C TYR A 470 16.79 11.00 -32.05
N ILE A 471 16.29 10.62 -30.84
CA ILE A 471 16.52 11.37 -29.60
C ILE A 471 17.83 10.92 -29.00
N PRO A 472 18.76 11.85 -28.68
CA PRO A 472 20.03 11.52 -28.04
C PRO A 472 19.83 10.73 -26.74
N GLN A 473 20.74 9.76 -26.48
CA GLN A 473 20.66 8.88 -25.31
C GLN A 473 20.62 9.66 -23.99
N GLU A 474 21.40 10.74 -23.88
CA GLU A 474 21.40 11.61 -22.70
C GLU A 474 20.01 12.16 -22.37
N ILE A 475 19.24 12.55 -23.38
CA ILE A 475 17.87 13.03 -23.21
C ILE A 475 16.94 11.87 -22.84
N ARG A 476 17.11 10.71 -23.52
CA ARG A 476 16.34 9.52 -23.17
C ARG A 476 16.55 9.12 -21.71
N ASP A 477 17.77 9.09 -21.24
CA ASP A 477 18.11 8.76 -19.84
C ASP A 477 17.52 9.76 -18.83
N LYS A 478 17.50 11.04 -19.17
CA LYS A 478 16.93 12.09 -18.32
C LYS A 478 15.41 11.96 -18.14
N TYR A 479 14.70 11.60 -19.22
CA TYR A 479 13.23 11.52 -19.22
C TYR A 479 12.69 10.09 -19.14
N LYS A 480 13.43 9.19 -18.49
CA LYS A 480 12.92 7.86 -18.13
C LYS A 480 11.65 7.99 -17.30
N THR A 481 10.67 7.18 -17.63
CA THR A 481 9.49 7.00 -16.79
C THR A 481 9.79 6.06 -15.63
N VAL A 482 8.95 6.02 -14.62
CA VAL A 482 9.13 5.14 -13.47
C VAL A 482 9.24 3.66 -13.84
N TRP A 483 8.63 3.25 -14.95
CA TRP A 483 8.68 1.87 -15.45
C TRP A 483 10.06 1.47 -16.02
N GLU A 484 10.91 2.45 -16.29
CA GLU A 484 12.24 2.31 -16.88
C GLU A 484 13.36 2.54 -15.88
N ILE A 485 12.99 2.89 -14.64
CA ILE A 485 13.91 3.11 -13.52
C ILE A 485 13.96 1.85 -12.66
N PRO A 486 15.15 1.30 -12.36
CA PRO A 486 15.28 0.19 -11.44
C PRO A 486 14.66 0.51 -10.07
N MET A 487 13.82 -0.36 -9.55
CA MET A 487 13.21 -0.15 -8.22
C MET A 487 14.25 -0.09 -7.11
N ARG A 488 15.40 -0.71 -7.32
CA ARG A 488 16.54 -0.60 -6.42
C ARG A 488 16.97 0.85 -6.19
N ASP A 489 17.01 1.68 -7.25
CA ASP A 489 17.39 3.09 -7.13
C ASP A 489 16.40 3.87 -6.26
N LEU A 490 15.10 3.57 -6.39
CA LEU A 490 14.06 4.19 -5.55
C LEU A 490 14.22 3.79 -4.08
N ILE A 491 14.52 2.52 -3.82
CA ILE A 491 14.72 2.00 -2.47
C ILE A 491 16.00 2.60 -1.86
N ASP A 492 17.10 2.67 -2.62
CA ASP A 492 18.34 3.28 -2.16
C ASP A 492 18.15 4.76 -1.82
N MET A 493 17.49 5.53 -2.68
CA MET A 493 17.16 6.93 -2.39
C MET A 493 16.21 7.07 -1.18
N ALA A 494 15.31 6.13 -0.99
CA ALA A 494 14.43 6.12 0.18
C ALA A 494 15.21 5.83 1.48
N ALA A 495 16.22 4.97 1.43
CA ALA A 495 17.11 4.70 2.54
C ALA A 495 18.00 5.91 2.88
N ASP A 496 18.58 6.56 1.85
CA ASP A 496 19.46 7.72 2.02
C ASP A 496 18.75 8.89 2.73
N ARG A 497 17.52 9.22 2.30
CA ARG A 497 16.71 10.24 2.99
C ARG A 497 16.10 9.77 4.29
N GLY A 498 15.90 8.45 4.44
CA GLY A 498 15.28 7.81 5.62
C GLY A 498 16.03 8.07 6.92
N ALA A 499 17.35 8.29 6.85
CA ALA A 499 18.18 8.67 7.98
C ALA A 499 17.77 10.00 8.63
N TYR A 500 17.04 10.86 7.94
CA TYR A 500 16.57 12.17 8.41
C TYR A 500 15.06 12.21 8.65
N ILE A 501 14.34 11.13 8.44
CA ILE A 501 12.88 11.05 8.62
C ILE A 501 12.57 10.36 9.94
N CYS A 502 12.03 11.10 10.91
CA CYS A 502 11.74 10.55 12.24
C CYS A 502 10.50 9.63 12.26
N GLN A 503 9.53 9.84 11.40
CA GLN A 503 8.42 8.91 11.17
C GLN A 503 8.79 7.94 10.01
N SER A 504 7.93 7.72 9.04
CA SER A 504 8.24 6.97 7.83
C SER A 504 7.92 7.78 6.58
N GLN A 505 7.83 7.15 5.43
CA GLN A 505 7.63 7.79 4.14
C GLN A 505 6.71 6.97 3.24
N SER A 506 5.91 7.65 2.41
CA SER A 506 5.03 7.04 1.43
C SER A 506 5.82 6.59 0.19
N LEU A 507 6.53 5.48 0.30
CA LEU A 507 7.32 4.91 -0.80
C LEU A 507 6.45 4.03 -1.69
N ASN A 508 6.21 4.43 -2.93
CA ASN A 508 5.60 3.58 -3.95
C ASN A 508 6.67 2.78 -4.70
N LEU A 509 6.40 1.51 -4.94
CA LEU A 509 7.20 0.67 -5.82
C LEU A 509 6.36 0.28 -7.05
N TRP A 510 7.02 0.11 -8.20
CA TRP A 510 6.36 0.00 -9.47
C TRP A 510 6.84 -1.24 -10.21
N LEU A 511 5.92 -2.15 -10.51
CA LEU A 511 6.20 -3.35 -11.29
C LEU A 511 5.17 -3.45 -12.40
N GLU A 512 5.64 -3.60 -13.63
CA GLU A 512 4.76 -3.79 -14.78
C GLU A 512 4.00 -5.11 -14.68
N ASP A 513 4.70 -6.18 -14.35
CA ASP A 513 4.16 -7.52 -14.12
C ASP A 513 4.72 -8.09 -12.80
N PRO A 514 4.03 -7.84 -11.66
CA PRO A 514 4.50 -8.29 -10.36
C PRO A 514 4.43 -9.81 -10.22
N ASN A 515 5.51 -10.40 -9.72
CA ASN A 515 5.59 -11.80 -9.35
C ASN A 515 6.15 -11.97 -7.93
N TYR A 516 5.97 -13.15 -7.33
CA TYR A 516 6.39 -13.42 -5.95
C TYR A 516 7.88 -13.23 -5.74
N GLY A 517 8.73 -13.70 -6.66
CA GLY A 517 10.18 -13.61 -6.54
C GLY A 517 10.65 -12.15 -6.47
N THR A 518 10.19 -11.33 -7.42
CA THR A 518 10.55 -9.90 -7.47
C THR A 518 10.02 -9.14 -6.25
N MET A 519 8.76 -9.38 -5.86
CA MET A 519 8.17 -8.73 -4.68
C MET A 519 8.92 -9.09 -3.41
N THR A 520 9.21 -10.36 -3.19
CA THR A 520 9.99 -10.84 -2.04
C THR A 520 11.38 -10.21 -2.02
N SER A 521 12.08 -10.19 -3.16
CA SER A 521 13.38 -9.53 -3.28
C SER A 521 13.32 -8.04 -2.90
N MET A 522 12.34 -7.30 -3.39
CA MET A 522 12.16 -5.89 -3.06
C MET A 522 11.91 -5.67 -1.57
N HIS A 523 11.05 -6.48 -0.94
CA HIS A 523 10.78 -6.37 0.49
C HIS A 523 12.02 -6.66 1.34
N PHE A 524 12.74 -7.75 1.06
CA PHE A 524 13.98 -8.05 1.77
C PHE A 524 15.06 -7.00 1.52
N TYR A 525 15.15 -6.46 0.30
CA TYR A 525 16.07 -5.38 0.02
C TYR A 525 15.73 -4.11 0.79
N SER A 526 14.45 -3.69 0.82
CA SER A 526 13.98 -2.55 1.61
C SER A 526 14.28 -2.73 3.10
N TRP A 527 14.04 -3.93 3.63
CA TRP A 527 14.36 -4.26 5.02
C TRP A 527 15.87 -4.21 5.29
N SER A 528 16.70 -4.80 4.42
CA SER A 528 18.16 -4.79 4.56
C SER A 528 18.78 -3.40 4.48
N LYS A 529 18.07 -2.45 3.83
CA LYS A 529 18.44 -1.02 3.78
C LYS A 529 17.95 -0.22 4.99
N GLY A 530 17.27 -0.84 5.94
CA GLY A 530 16.81 -0.21 7.17
C GLY A 530 15.56 0.67 6.99
N LEU A 531 14.75 0.45 5.97
CA LEU A 531 13.48 1.17 5.82
C LEU A 531 12.50 0.74 6.91
N LYS A 532 11.87 1.71 7.61
CA LYS A 532 10.87 1.46 8.65
C LYS A 532 9.60 0.83 8.07
N THR A 533 9.17 1.30 6.89
CA THR A 533 8.08 0.73 6.09
C THR A 533 8.63 0.47 4.70
N GLY A 534 8.52 -0.77 4.22
CA GLY A 534 9.15 -1.18 2.97
C GLY A 534 8.43 -0.69 1.72
N ILE A 535 7.13 -0.43 1.80
CA ILE A 535 6.30 -0.02 0.67
C ILE A 535 5.02 0.65 1.16
N TYR A 536 4.56 1.68 0.44
CA TYR A 536 3.22 2.27 0.59
C TYR A 536 2.25 1.63 -0.41
N TYR A 537 2.50 1.80 -1.74
CA TYR A 537 1.75 1.13 -2.78
C TYR A 537 2.67 0.34 -3.72
N LEU A 538 2.25 -0.89 -4.06
CA LEU A 538 2.72 -1.56 -5.25
C LEU A 538 1.86 -1.10 -6.43
N ARG A 539 2.46 -0.36 -7.35
CA ARG A 539 1.81 0.13 -8.55
C ARG A 539 2.09 -0.82 -9.72
N ARG A 540 1.07 -1.17 -10.49
CA ARG A 540 1.21 -1.95 -11.74
C ARG A 540 0.57 -1.20 -12.90
N ARG A 541 0.96 -1.52 -14.13
CA ARG A 541 0.27 -1.00 -15.30
C ARG A 541 -1.15 -1.56 -15.36
N PRO A 542 -2.18 -0.75 -15.70
CA PRO A 542 -3.53 -1.24 -15.94
C PRO A 542 -3.54 -2.29 -17.05
N ARG A 543 -4.23 -3.41 -16.87
CA ARG A 543 -4.41 -4.44 -17.93
C ARG A 543 -5.17 -3.92 -19.15
N HIS A 544 -6.09 -2.97 -18.94
CA HIS A 544 -6.81 -2.29 -20.02
C HIS A 544 -6.26 -0.88 -20.16
N GLN A 545 -5.51 -0.67 -21.24
CA GLN A 545 -5.09 0.67 -21.65
C GLN A 545 -6.31 1.43 -22.19
N ALA A 546 -6.42 2.72 -21.84
CA ALA A 546 -7.40 3.59 -22.48
C ALA A 546 -7.19 3.51 -24.01
N GLN A 547 -8.28 3.33 -24.76
CA GLN A 547 -8.19 3.18 -26.20
C GLN A 547 -7.45 4.38 -26.81
N GLN A 548 -6.40 4.11 -27.55
CA GLN A 548 -5.57 5.14 -28.20
C GLN A 548 -6.26 5.58 -29.52
N PHE A 549 -7.39 6.28 -29.41
CA PHE A 549 -8.20 6.69 -30.55
C PHE A 549 -7.54 7.73 -31.46
N THR A 550 -6.43 8.34 -31.03
CA THR A 550 -5.79 9.45 -31.75
C THR A 550 -4.70 9.04 -32.73
N ILE A 551 -4.42 7.74 -32.88
CA ILE A 551 -3.42 7.23 -33.84
C ILE A 551 -4.10 6.43 -34.91
N GLU A 552 -3.84 6.79 -36.16
CA GLU A 552 -4.31 6.01 -37.31
C GLU A 552 -3.80 4.56 -37.26
N PRO A 553 -4.65 3.53 -37.49
CA PRO A 553 -4.28 2.11 -37.34
C PRO A 553 -3.04 1.69 -38.13
N GLU A 554 -2.83 2.27 -39.32
CA GLU A 554 -1.68 1.98 -40.17
C GLU A 554 -0.34 2.48 -39.61
N LYS A 555 -0.35 3.62 -38.92
CA LYS A 555 0.84 4.16 -38.22
C LYS A 555 1.17 3.37 -36.97
N ARG A 556 0.18 2.74 -36.34
CA ARG A 556 0.34 1.93 -35.14
C ARG A 556 1.11 0.64 -35.39
N GLN A 557 0.88 -0.03 -36.52
CA GLN A 557 1.57 -1.27 -36.90
C GLN A 557 3.06 -1.05 -37.21
N GLY A 558 3.40 0.06 -37.85
CA GLY A 558 4.79 0.41 -38.14
C GLY A 558 5.63 0.74 -36.89
N LEU A 559 4.99 1.30 -35.86
CA LEU A 559 5.65 1.68 -34.59
C LEU A 559 5.86 0.48 -33.65
N GLN A 560 4.96 -0.52 -33.68
CA GLN A 560 5.09 -1.73 -32.86
C GLN A 560 6.10 -2.75 -33.44
N GLN A 561 6.31 -2.78 -34.77
CA GLN A 561 7.29 -3.67 -35.39
C GLN A 561 8.74 -3.28 -35.13
N SER A 562 9.05 -2.00 -34.84
CA SER A 562 10.39 -1.58 -34.43
C SER A 562 10.74 -1.96 -32.98
N ALA A 563 9.75 -2.14 -32.14
CA ALA A 563 9.94 -2.52 -30.72
C ALA A 563 10.05 -4.06 -30.51
N ALA A 564 9.63 -4.87 -31.48
CA ALA A 564 9.58 -6.33 -31.33
C ALA A 564 10.88 -7.07 -31.69
N ASN A 565 11.91 -6.35 -32.15
CA ASN A 565 13.15 -6.97 -32.65
C ASN A 565 14.36 -6.89 -31.69
N GLU A 566 14.18 -6.49 -30.45
CA GLU A 566 15.25 -6.58 -29.44
C GLU A 566 14.93 -7.72 -28.45
N GLU A 567 15.73 -8.79 -28.54
CA GLU A 567 15.78 -9.86 -27.53
C GLU A 567 16.14 -9.25 -26.17
N ILE A 568 15.23 -9.34 -25.25
CA ILE A 568 15.44 -8.90 -23.85
C ILE A 568 16.47 -9.83 -23.21
N CYS A 569 17.60 -9.29 -22.86
CA CYS A 569 18.62 -9.98 -22.08
C CYS A 569 18.09 -10.22 -20.65
N GLU A 570 17.70 -11.45 -20.35
CA GLU A 570 17.13 -11.88 -19.06
C GLU A 570 18.12 -11.81 -17.86
N MET A 571 19.40 -11.44 -18.07
CA MET A 571 20.42 -11.47 -17.03
C MET A 571 20.66 -10.14 -16.29
N CYS A 572 19.95 -9.05 -16.59
CA CYS A 572 20.16 -7.73 -15.96
C CYS A 572 18.99 -7.21 -15.13
N SER A 573 17.95 -8.01 -14.86
CA SER A 573 16.82 -7.62 -14.01
C SER A 573 16.74 -8.48 -12.75
N ALA A 574 17.66 -8.24 -11.83
CA ALA A 574 17.57 -8.68 -10.43
C ALA A 574 17.78 -7.48 -9.51
#